data_bc5d2064376f41f642de69b9ca2e2cde
#
_entry.id   bc5d2064376f41f642de69b9ca2e2cde
#
_cell.length_a   1.000
_cell.length_b   1.000
_cell.length_c   1.000
_cell.angle_alpha   90.00
_cell.angle_beta   90.00
_cell.angle_gamma   90.00
#
_symmetry.space_group_name_H-M   'P 1'
#
loop_
_entity.id
_entity.type
_entity.pdbx_description
1 polymer ?
#
loop_
_entity_poly.entity_id
_entity_poly.type
_entity_poly.pdbx_seq_one_letter_code
_entity_poly.pdbx_strand_id
1 'polypeptide(L)'
;MKIVACNSNRPLAEAVAAELDLPLTKASVRRFADMEVFVEVHENIRGEDVFVIQSTSYPANDNLMELLVMLDALRRASARRVTAVIPYFGYARQDRKSGPRTPISAKLVANLITEAGANRVLTMDLHAAQIQGFFDIPVDNLYAAPLFSRDIQERYPNRDLMIVSPDVGGVIRARAIATRLGCDLAIIDKRRERAGESEVMNVIGEVEGRDCILVDDIVDSGGTLCNAAEALLSNGARSASVYVTHGVLSGGAVARIASTPVEMMTITDSIQTTDAVQKASNIREVTIAPLLAEAMRRINDESSVSSLFD
;
A
#
# COMPACT_ATOMS: atom_id res chain seq x y z
N MET A 1 -11.13 -22.62 3.79
CA MET A 1 -10.87 -21.17 3.63
C MET A 1 -12.00 -20.50 2.87
N LYS A 2 -12.45 -19.34 3.32
CA LYS A 2 -13.47 -18.49 2.67
C LYS A 2 -12.92 -17.09 2.47
N ILE A 3 -13.31 -16.43 1.38
CA ILE A 3 -12.85 -15.08 1.03
C ILE A 3 -14.05 -14.15 0.95
N VAL A 4 -14.06 -13.09 1.74
CA VAL A 4 -15.10 -12.06 1.74
C VAL A 4 -14.51 -10.75 1.23
N ALA A 5 -15.18 -10.11 0.29
CA ALA A 5 -14.83 -8.77 -0.18
C ALA A 5 -15.81 -7.75 0.40
N CYS A 6 -15.28 -6.67 0.99
CA CYS A 6 -16.07 -5.45 1.18
C CYS A 6 -15.98 -4.56 -0.09
N ASN A 7 -16.33 -3.27 0.02
CA ASN A 7 -16.56 -2.44 -1.17
C ASN A 7 -15.34 -1.67 -1.69
N SER A 8 -14.26 -1.53 -0.90
CA SER A 8 -13.16 -0.60 -1.24
C SER A 8 -12.35 -1.00 -2.47
N ASN A 9 -12.23 -2.30 -2.75
CA ASN A 9 -11.43 -2.80 -3.88
C ASN A 9 -11.89 -4.20 -4.30
N ARG A 10 -13.07 -4.26 -4.88
CA ARG A 10 -13.64 -5.52 -5.34
C ARG A 10 -12.85 -6.17 -6.47
N PRO A 11 -12.31 -5.44 -7.47
CA PRO A 11 -11.48 -6.04 -8.51
C PRO A 11 -10.27 -6.80 -7.98
N LEU A 12 -9.54 -6.25 -6.99
CA LEU A 12 -8.43 -6.95 -6.35
C LEU A 12 -8.90 -8.22 -5.63
N ALA A 13 -10.03 -8.15 -4.91
CA ALA A 13 -10.57 -9.33 -4.22
C ALA A 13 -10.96 -10.44 -5.19
N GLU A 14 -11.54 -10.11 -6.35
CA GLU A 14 -11.87 -11.06 -7.43
C GLU A 14 -10.60 -11.65 -8.05
N ALA A 15 -9.56 -10.84 -8.27
CA ALA A 15 -8.27 -11.32 -8.77
C ALA A 15 -7.59 -12.28 -7.77
N VAL A 16 -7.59 -11.96 -6.47
CA VAL A 16 -7.06 -12.85 -5.42
C VAL A 16 -7.84 -14.15 -5.33
N ALA A 17 -9.17 -14.10 -5.44
CA ALA A 17 -10.01 -15.28 -5.44
C ALA A 17 -9.72 -16.19 -6.64
N ALA A 18 -9.51 -15.61 -7.83
CA ALA A 18 -9.11 -16.33 -9.04
C ALA A 18 -7.73 -17.00 -8.88
N GLU A 19 -6.73 -16.32 -8.30
CA GLU A 19 -5.40 -16.91 -8.02
C GLU A 19 -5.46 -18.09 -7.04
N LEU A 20 -6.48 -18.12 -6.18
CA LEU A 20 -6.70 -19.21 -5.21
C LEU A 20 -7.62 -20.31 -5.73
N ASP A 21 -8.19 -20.15 -6.94
CA ASP A 21 -9.24 -21.03 -7.50
C ASP A 21 -10.43 -21.19 -6.54
N LEU A 22 -10.85 -20.08 -5.91
CA LEU A 22 -11.95 -20.04 -4.97
C LEU A 22 -12.97 -18.95 -5.36
N PRO A 23 -14.27 -19.19 -5.15
CA PRO A 23 -15.26 -18.12 -5.29
C PRO A 23 -15.21 -17.16 -4.12
N LEU A 24 -15.58 -15.90 -4.34
CA LEU A 24 -15.90 -14.99 -3.26
C LEU A 24 -17.15 -15.49 -2.51
N THR A 25 -17.09 -15.45 -1.19
CA THR A 25 -18.23 -15.75 -0.32
C THR A 25 -19.35 -14.73 -0.57
N LYS A 26 -20.58 -15.21 -0.72
CA LYS A 26 -21.74 -14.36 -0.93
C LYS A 26 -22.03 -13.55 0.32
N ALA A 27 -21.83 -12.25 0.24
CA ALA A 27 -22.12 -11.28 1.29
C ALA A 27 -22.63 -9.98 0.69
N SER A 28 -23.44 -9.26 1.44
CA SER A 28 -23.91 -7.92 1.11
C SER A 28 -23.28 -6.91 2.06
N VAL A 29 -22.69 -5.87 1.50
CA VAL A 29 -22.24 -4.68 2.23
C VAL A 29 -22.95 -3.49 1.60
N ARG A 30 -23.90 -2.92 2.30
CA ARG A 30 -24.76 -1.83 1.82
C ARG A 30 -24.96 -0.77 2.89
N ARG A 31 -25.59 0.32 2.54
CA ARG A 31 -25.90 1.42 3.47
C ARG A 31 -27.40 1.58 3.60
N PHE A 32 -27.83 1.92 4.82
CA PHE A 32 -29.16 2.45 5.04
C PHE A 32 -29.30 3.87 4.48
N ALA A 33 -30.52 4.42 4.51
CA ALA A 33 -30.79 5.77 3.98
C ALA A 33 -30.02 6.89 4.73
N ASP A 34 -29.71 6.67 6.00
CA ASP A 34 -28.90 7.52 6.88
C ASP A 34 -27.39 7.28 6.78
N MET A 35 -26.97 6.43 5.81
CA MET A 35 -25.59 6.06 5.52
C MET A 35 -24.93 5.11 6.52
N GLU A 36 -25.66 4.56 7.51
CA GLU A 36 -25.13 3.50 8.36
C GLU A 36 -24.82 2.23 7.53
N VAL A 37 -23.72 1.57 7.88
CA VAL A 37 -23.27 0.35 7.20
C VAL A 37 -24.08 -0.84 7.66
N PHE A 38 -24.58 -1.62 6.72
CA PHE A 38 -25.23 -2.90 6.93
C PHE A 38 -24.46 -4.01 6.21
N VAL A 39 -24.20 -5.10 6.94
CA VAL A 39 -23.51 -6.29 6.43
C VAL A 39 -24.38 -7.53 6.64
N GLU A 40 -24.44 -8.39 5.64
CA GLU A 40 -25.09 -9.69 5.72
C GLU A 40 -24.28 -10.75 4.96
N VAL A 41 -23.96 -11.86 5.64
CA VAL A 41 -23.26 -13.00 5.02
C VAL A 41 -24.30 -14.05 4.67
N HIS A 42 -24.38 -14.44 3.38
CA HIS A 42 -25.43 -15.32 2.86
C HIS A 42 -25.02 -16.79 2.78
N GLU A 43 -23.81 -17.13 3.26
CA GLU A 43 -23.28 -18.50 3.28
C GLU A 43 -22.96 -18.94 4.70
N ASN A 44 -22.93 -20.26 4.91
CA ASN A 44 -22.46 -20.81 6.16
C ASN A 44 -20.93 -20.68 6.23
N ILE A 45 -20.44 -20.00 7.26
CA ILE A 45 -19.00 -19.76 7.51
C ILE A 45 -18.57 -20.35 8.86
N ARG A 46 -19.45 -21.07 9.57
CA ARG A 46 -19.14 -21.65 10.87
C ARG A 46 -17.96 -22.60 10.80
N GLY A 47 -16.96 -22.36 11.64
CA GLY A 47 -15.76 -23.19 11.71
C GLY A 47 -14.77 -22.98 10.55
N GLU A 48 -15.03 -22.03 9.65
CA GLU A 48 -14.13 -21.70 8.52
C GLU A 48 -13.05 -20.69 8.91
N ASP A 49 -11.92 -20.76 8.21
CA ASP A 49 -10.95 -19.67 8.16
C ASP A 49 -11.42 -18.66 7.10
N VAL A 50 -11.70 -17.45 7.54
CA VAL A 50 -12.27 -16.39 6.69
C VAL A 50 -11.28 -15.24 6.53
N PHE A 51 -11.04 -14.86 5.28
CA PHE A 51 -10.21 -13.72 4.92
C PHE A 51 -11.10 -12.60 4.40
N VAL A 52 -11.04 -11.43 5.05
CA VAL A 52 -11.82 -10.24 4.67
C VAL A 52 -10.90 -9.26 3.95
N ILE A 53 -11.13 -9.04 2.66
CA ILE A 53 -10.33 -8.10 1.85
C ILE A 53 -11.00 -6.73 1.85
N GLN A 54 -10.32 -5.74 2.45
CA GLN A 54 -10.77 -4.36 2.51
C GLN A 54 -9.61 -3.40 2.72
N SER A 55 -9.27 -2.60 1.74
CA SER A 55 -8.37 -1.44 1.92
C SER A 55 -9.11 -0.32 2.66
N THR A 56 -8.46 0.29 3.66
CA THR A 56 -9.03 1.42 4.41
C THR A 56 -8.62 2.76 3.77
N SER A 57 -8.69 2.79 2.43
CA SER A 57 -8.47 3.96 1.56
C SER A 57 -9.70 4.89 1.55
N TYR A 58 -9.61 5.98 0.78
CA TYR A 58 -10.74 6.91 0.63
C TYR A 58 -11.99 6.22 0.05
N PRO A 59 -13.17 6.48 0.65
CA PRO A 59 -13.45 7.23 1.88
C PRO A 59 -13.07 6.43 3.14
N ALA A 60 -11.97 6.84 3.81
CA ALA A 60 -11.29 6.03 4.80
C ALA A 60 -12.17 5.62 6.00
N ASN A 61 -12.99 6.53 6.51
CA ASN A 61 -13.88 6.26 7.64
C ASN A 61 -14.95 5.24 7.29
N ASP A 62 -15.50 5.34 6.09
CA ASP A 62 -16.53 4.44 5.58
C ASP A 62 -15.97 3.03 5.37
N ASN A 63 -14.82 2.93 4.71
CA ASN A 63 -14.17 1.66 4.44
C ASN A 63 -13.66 0.98 5.73
N LEU A 64 -13.20 1.78 6.71
CA LEU A 64 -12.87 1.25 8.03
C LEU A 64 -14.12 0.71 8.73
N MET A 65 -15.23 1.45 8.73
CA MET A 65 -16.46 1.00 9.37
C MET A 65 -17.03 -0.26 8.71
N GLU A 66 -16.99 -0.36 7.37
CA GLU A 66 -17.37 -1.59 6.66
C GLU A 66 -16.55 -2.80 7.12
N LEU A 67 -15.23 -2.62 7.27
CA LEU A 67 -14.35 -3.67 7.79
C LEU A 67 -14.75 -4.09 9.20
N LEU A 68 -14.95 -3.13 10.12
CA LEU A 68 -15.26 -3.41 11.51
C LEU A 68 -16.61 -4.16 11.64
N VAL A 69 -17.64 -3.72 10.92
CA VAL A 69 -18.97 -4.37 10.95
C VAL A 69 -18.91 -5.76 10.32
N MET A 70 -18.11 -5.95 9.25
CA MET A 70 -17.89 -7.28 8.66
C MET A 70 -17.19 -8.22 9.64
N LEU A 71 -16.13 -7.77 10.32
CA LEU A 71 -15.40 -8.58 11.31
C LEU A 71 -16.33 -9.04 12.45
N ASP A 72 -17.17 -8.14 12.98
CA ASP A 72 -18.14 -8.50 14.01
C ASP A 72 -19.20 -9.50 13.51
N ALA A 73 -19.70 -9.32 12.30
CA ALA A 73 -20.65 -10.25 11.69
C ALA A 73 -20.06 -11.66 11.54
N LEU A 74 -18.82 -11.78 11.09
CA LEU A 74 -18.14 -13.08 10.92
C LEU A 74 -17.86 -13.75 12.27
N ARG A 75 -17.43 -12.98 13.27
CA ARG A 75 -17.24 -13.47 14.64
C ARG A 75 -18.56 -14.02 15.20
N ARG A 76 -19.68 -13.28 15.06
CA ARG A 76 -21.01 -13.73 15.51
C ARG A 76 -21.54 -14.92 14.74
N ALA A 77 -21.14 -15.07 13.47
CA ALA A 77 -21.47 -16.23 12.65
C ALA A 77 -20.57 -17.46 12.95
N SER A 78 -19.71 -17.38 13.98
CA SER A 78 -18.84 -18.46 14.46
C SER A 78 -17.78 -18.90 13.45
N ALA A 79 -17.21 -17.98 12.68
CA ALA A 79 -15.96 -18.26 11.95
C ALA A 79 -14.89 -18.77 12.93
N ARG A 80 -14.05 -19.71 12.50
CA ARG A 80 -12.99 -20.26 13.36
C ARG A 80 -11.88 -19.24 13.57
N ARG A 81 -11.45 -18.58 12.48
CA ARG A 81 -10.43 -17.55 12.47
C ARG A 81 -10.81 -16.50 11.41
N VAL A 82 -10.66 -15.24 11.75
CA VAL A 82 -10.89 -14.14 10.82
C VAL A 82 -9.58 -13.38 10.61
N THR A 83 -9.09 -13.37 9.38
CA THR A 83 -7.93 -12.57 8.96
C THR A 83 -8.41 -11.33 8.22
N ALA A 84 -8.10 -10.16 8.75
CA ALA A 84 -8.31 -8.90 8.06
C ALA A 84 -7.19 -8.68 7.04
N VAL A 85 -7.50 -8.78 5.75
CA VAL A 85 -6.59 -8.51 4.64
C VAL A 85 -6.79 -7.05 4.25
N ILE A 86 -5.83 -6.22 4.61
CA ILE A 86 -5.90 -4.76 4.44
C ILE A 86 -4.74 -4.34 3.51
N PRO A 87 -4.92 -4.42 2.17
CA PRO A 87 -3.84 -4.10 1.22
C PRO A 87 -3.28 -2.69 1.42
N TYR A 88 -4.14 -1.71 1.72
CA TYR A 88 -3.75 -0.38 2.18
C TYR A 88 -4.31 -0.11 3.58
N PHE A 89 -3.42 0.08 4.55
CA PHE A 89 -3.77 0.43 5.93
C PHE A 89 -3.84 1.95 6.09
N GLY A 90 -5.04 2.48 6.08
CA GLY A 90 -5.30 3.90 6.31
C GLY A 90 -4.91 4.34 7.72
N TYR A 91 -4.74 5.65 7.93
CA TYR A 91 -4.23 6.25 9.18
C TYR A 91 -2.79 5.87 9.55
N ALA A 92 -2.08 5.06 8.76
CA ALA A 92 -0.71 4.63 9.01
C ALA A 92 0.29 5.79 9.18
N ARG A 93 0.04 6.93 8.51
CA ARG A 93 0.89 8.13 8.61
C ARG A 93 0.81 8.85 9.97
N GLN A 94 -0.12 8.43 10.84
CA GLN A 94 -0.30 8.93 12.20
C GLN A 94 0.15 7.88 13.22
N ASP A 95 1.39 7.40 13.05
CA ASP A 95 2.03 6.35 13.86
C ASP A 95 2.69 6.87 15.14
N ARG A 96 2.82 8.17 15.26
CA ARG A 96 3.43 8.88 16.40
C ARG A 96 2.78 10.24 16.61
N LYS A 97 3.03 10.83 17.77
CA LYS A 97 2.62 12.22 18.03
C LYS A 97 3.44 13.17 17.18
N SER A 98 2.81 13.91 16.28
CA SER A 98 3.44 14.96 15.47
C SER A 98 3.59 16.30 16.21
N GLY A 99 2.94 16.45 17.36
CA GLY A 99 2.96 17.63 18.20
C GLY A 99 2.28 17.43 19.55
N PRO A 100 2.22 18.46 20.39
CA PRO A 100 1.51 18.38 21.67
C PRO A 100 0.02 18.09 21.46
N ARG A 101 -0.56 17.19 22.26
CA ARG A 101 -2.00 16.85 22.24
C ARG A 101 -2.53 16.26 20.94
N THR A 102 -1.67 15.71 20.09
CA THR A 102 -2.07 14.96 18.89
C THR A 102 -2.28 13.48 19.19
N PRO A 103 -3.19 12.81 18.45
CA PRO A 103 -3.44 11.38 18.62
C PRO A 103 -2.32 10.53 18.00
N ILE A 104 -2.38 9.21 18.26
CA ILE A 104 -1.71 8.17 17.48
C ILE A 104 -2.82 7.34 16.82
N SER A 105 -3.34 7.84 15.71
CA SER A 105 -4.54 7.26 15.07
C SER A 105 -4.30 5.86 14.55
N ALA A 106 -3.08 5.51 14.13
CA ALA A 106 -2.73 4.16 13.73
C ALA A 106 -2.94 3.14 14.86
N LYS A 107 -2.60 3.50 16.11
CA LYS A 107 -2.85 2.64 17.29
C LYS A 107 -4.34 2.51 17.59
N LEU A 108 -5.11 3.60 17.48
CA LEU A 108 -6.56 3.56 17.68
C LEU A 108 -7.21 2.61 16.66
N VAL A 109 -6.86 2.72 15.38
CA VAL A 109 -7.40 1.86 14.31
C VAL A 109 -7.01 0.41 14.54
N ALA A 110 -5.77 0.12 14.94
CA ALA A 110 -5.32 -1.23 15.28
C ALA A 110 -6.16 -1.85 16.41
N ASN A 111 -6.44 -1.09 17.47
CA ASN A 111 -7.30 -1.53 18.55
C ASN A 111 -8.74 -1.82 18.09
N LEU A 112 -9.33 -0.94 17.28
CA LEU A 112 -10.68 -1.13 16.75
C LEU A 112 -10.80 -2.41 15.91
N ILE A 113 -9.82 -2.70 15.05
CA ILE A 113 -9.79 -3.92 14.22
C ILE A 113 -9.69 -5.17 15.10
N THR A 114 -8.84 -5.14 16.12
CA THR A 114 -8.69 -6.26 17.07
C THR A 114 -9.99 -6.50 17.84
N GLU A 115 -10.59 -5.47 18.42
CA GLU A 115 -11.85 -5.55 19.19
C GLU A 115 -13.03 -5.98 18.33
N ALA A 116 -13.08 -5.58 17.05
CA ALA A 116 -14.12 -6.00 16.13
C ALA A 116 -14.10 -7.51 15.84
N GLY A 117 -12.97 -8.19 16.09
CA GLY A 117 -12.89 -9.65 16.01
C GLY A 117 -11.87 -10.21 15.04
N ALA A 118 -10.95 -9.41 14.53
CA ALA A 118 -9.83 -9.93 13.77
C ALA A 118 -8.91 -10.79 14.66
N ASN A 119 -8.50 -11.95 14.17
CA ASN A 119 -7.52 -12.83 14.83
C ASN A 119 -6.11 -12.63 14.26
N ARG A 120 -6.01 -12.02 13.09
CA ARG A 120 -4.75 -11.75 12.36
C ARG A 120 -4.99 -10.59 11.38
N VAL A 121 -3.94 -9.84 11.09
CA VAL A 121 -3.92 -8.84 10.02
C VAL A 121 -2.90 -9.25 8.96
N LEU A 122 -3.29 -9.18 7.70
CA LEU A 122 -2.40 -9.27 6.53
C LEU A 122 -2.44 -7.91 5.83
N THR A 123 -1.30 -7.28 5.66
CA THR A 123 -1.20 -5.95 5.03
C THR A 123 0.06 -5.84 4.18
N MET A 124 0.23 -4.72 3.48
CA MET A 124 1.38 -4.49 2.62
C MET A 124 2.02 -3.14 2.91
N ASP A 125 3.35 -3.10 2.90
CA ASP A 125 4.19 -1.90 3.01
C ASP A 125 3.65 -0.86 3.99
N LEU A 126 3.46 -1.25 5.25
CA LEU A 126 3.10 -0.31 6.31
C LEU A 126 4.03 0.91 6.29
N HIS A 127 3.46 2.10 6.39
CA HIS A 127 4.21 3.36 6.41
C HIS A 127 5.36 3.35 7.40
N ALA A 128 5.16 2.71 8.53
CA ALA A 128 6.18 2.52 9.55
C ALA A 128 6.09 1.07 10.08
N ALA A 129 7.21 0.34 10.07
CA ALA A 129 7.25 -1.06 10.46
C ALA A 129 6.78 -1.30 11.90
N GLN A 130 6.99 -0.34 12.80
CA GLN A 130 6.56 -0.42 14.20
C GLN A 130 5.04 -0.48 14.38
N ILE A 131 4.23 -0.13 13.36
CA ILE A 131 2.76 -0.26 13.41
C ILE A 131 2.34 -1.71 13.67
N GLN A 132 3.13 -2.70 13.22
CA GLN A 132 2.90 -4.10 13.56
C GLN A 132 2.80 -4.32 15.07
N GLY A 133 3.59 -3.61 15.87
CA GLY A 133 3.55 -3.66 17.33
C GLY A 133 2.38 -2.91 17.97
N PHE A 134 1.52 -2.26 17.18
CA PHE A 134 0.30 -1.63 17.70
C PHE A 134 -0.86 -2.64 17.84
N PHE A 135 -0.74 -3.79 17.19
CA PHE A 135 -1.70 -4.87 17.30
C PHE A 135 -1.29 -5.85 18.39
N ASP A 136 -2.26 -6.35 19.15
CA ASP A 136 -2.08 -7.44 20.11
C ASP A 136 -2.39 -8.81 19.48
N ILE A 137 -2.57 -8.85 18.16
CA ILE A 137 -2.76 -10.03 17.31
C ILE A 137 -1.64 -10.10 16.25
N PRO A 138 -1.36 -11.29 15.68
CA PRO A 138 -0.34 -11.42 14.63
C PRO A 138 -0.60 -10.50 13.44
N VAL A 139 0.48 -9.92 12.91
CA VAL A 139 0.47 -9.07 11.71
C VAL A 139 1.50 -9.59 10.72
N ASP A 140 1.06 -9.91 9.53
CA ASP A 140 1.92 -10.21 8.39
C ASP A 140 1.96 -8.96 7.48
N ASN A 141 3.10 -8.28 7.47
CA ASN A 141 3.33 -7.13 6.59
C ASN A 141 4.12 -7.59 5.37
N LEU A 142 3.47 -7.65 4.22
CA LEU A 142 4.10 -7.98 2.95
C LEU A 142 4.86 -6.78 2.40
N TYR A 143 5.76 -7.04 1.44
CA TYR A 143 6.57 -6.00 0.80
C TYR A 143 6.43 -6.07 -0.73
N ALA A 144 6.23 -4.92 -1.37
CA ALA A 144 6.20 -4.83 -2.83
C ALA A 144 7.60 -4.91 -3.48
N ALA A 145 8.67 -4.83 -2.70
CA ALA A 145 10.04 -4.82 -3.22
C ALA A 145 10.37 -5.97 -4.18
N PRO A 146 10.02 -7.25 -3.95
CA PRO A 146 10.23 -8.32 -4.92
C PRO A 146 9.46 -8.12 -6.24
N LEU A 147 8.20 -7.67 -6.14
CA LEU A 147 7.35 -7.38 -7.29
C LEU A 147 7.94 -6.24 -8.12
N PHE A 148 8.29 -5.14 -7.48
CA PHE A 148 8.89 -3.97 -8.14
C PHE A 148 10.26 -4.29 -8.74
N SER A 149 11.10 -5.07 -8.05
CA SER A 149 12.41 -5.44 -8.59
C SER A 149 12.29 -6.25 -9.87
N ARG A 150 11.35 -7.19 -9.95
CA ARG A 150 11.07 -7.97 -11.17
C ARG A 150 10.60 -7.07 -12.30
N ASP A 151 9.61 -6.22 -12.03
CA ASP A 151 9.05 -5.30 -13.02
C ASP A 151 10.11 -4.29 -13.54
N ILE A 152 10.98 -3.79 -12.66
CA ILE A 152 12.09 -2.90 -13.05
C ILE A 152 13.06 -3.62 -13.96
N GLN A 153 13.46 -4.85 -13.64
CA GLN A 153 14.37 -5.65 -14.49
C GLN A 153 13.80 -5.90 -15.89
N GLU A 154 12.52 -6.22 -15.97
CA GLU A 154 11.82 -6.46 -17.24
C GLU A 154 11.67 -5.18 -18.08
N ARG A 155 11.38 -4.05 -17.41
CA ARG A 155 11.07 -2.79 -18.08
C ARG A 155 12.30 -1.97 -18.48
N TYR A 156 13.36 -2.05 -17.70
CA TYR A 156 14.58 -1.26 -17.90
C TYR A 156 15.82 -2.16 -18.13
N PRO A 157 15.77 -3.08 -19.10
CA PRO A 157 16.89 -3.98 -19.35
C PRO A 157 18.14 -3.18 -19.79
N ASN A 158 19.29 -3.52 -19.23
CA ASN A 158 20.59 -2.92 -19.58
C ASN A 158 20.70 -1.40 -19.35
N ARG A 159 19.83 -0.79 -18.56
CA ARG A 159 19.98 0.61 -18.15
C ARG A 159 20.90 0.74 -16.94
N ASP A 160 21.61 1.86 -16.87
CA ASP A 160 22.40 2.22 -15.68
C ASP A 160 21.48 2.84 -14.64
N LEU A 161 20.95 1.97 -13.75
CA LEU A 161 19.92 2.33 -12.79
C LEU A 161 20.51 2.93 -11.51
N MET A 162 19.81 3.92 -10.99
CA MET A 162 19.99 4.45 -9.64
C MET A 162 18.67 4.38 -8.90
N ILE A 163 18.59 3.64 -7.81
CA ILE A 163 17.41 3.68 -6.92
C ILE A 163 17.50 4.91 -6.02
N VAL A 164 16.40 5.62 -5.87
CA VAL A 164 16.39 6.88 -5.13
C VAL A 164 15.31 6.85 -4.03
N SER A 165 15.73 7.17 -2.81
CA SER A 165 14.78 7.46 -1.73
C SER A 165 14.38 8.94 -1.78
N PRO A 166 13.07 9.27 -1.83
CA PRO A 166 12.62 10.65 -1.89
C PRO A 166 12.79 11.42 -0.57
N ASP A 167 13.15 10.72 0.51
CA ASP A 167 13.50 11.29 1.81
C ASP A 167 14.31 10.30 2.66
N VAL A 168 14.73 10.74 3.85
CA VAL A 168 15.53 9.91 4.77
C VAL A 168 14.70 8.73 5.33
N GLY A 169 13.38 8.88 5.46
CA GLY A 169 12.49 7.84 6.01
C GLY A 169 12.35 6.62 5.11
N GLY A 170 12.39 6.82 3.79
CA GLY A 170 12.25 5.76 2.78
C GLY A 170 13.52 4.96 2.46
N VAL A 171 14.67 5.31 3.05
CA VAL A 171 16.00 4.74 2.69
C VAL A 171 16.03 3.21 2.83
N ILE A 172 15.41 2.64 3.86
CA ILE A 172 15.40 1.18 4.07
C ILE A 172 14.67 0.49 2.91
N ARG A 173 13.52 1.03 2.48
CA ARG A 173 12.72 0.51 1.35
C ARG A 173 13.49 0.61 0.04
N ALA A 174 14.06 1.76 -0.27
CA ALA A 174 14.85 1.97 -1.47
C ALA A 174 16.08 1.05 -1.49
N ARG A 175 16.77 0.87 -0.37
CA ARG A 175 17.92 -0.04 -0.24
C ARG A 175 17.54 -1.50 -0.52
N ALA A 176 16.36 -1.95 -0.07
CA ALA A 176 15.91 -3.32 -0.33
C ALA A 176 15.78 -3.60 -1.84
N ILE A 177 15.29 -2.64 -2.62
CA ILE A 177 15.18 -2.74 -4.08
C ILE A 177 16.58 -2.62 -4.73
N ALA A 178 17.39 -1.63 -4.32
CA ALA A 178 18.75 -1.45 -4.86
C ALA A 178 19.60 -2.71 -4.69
N THR A 179 19.56 -3.35 -3.50
CA THR A 179 20.26 -4.60 -3.22
C THR A 179 19.80 -5.73 -4.14
N ARG A 180 18.48 -5.89 -4.35
CA ARG A 180 17.91 -6.93 -5.23
C ARG A 180 18.31 -6.73 -6.70
N LEU A 181 18.44 -5.48 -7.12
CA LEU A 181 18.82 -5.11 -8.49
C LEU A 181 20.33 -5.06 -8.71
N GLY A 182 21.13 -5.06 -7.63
CA GLY A 182 22.58 -4.90 -7.68
C GLY A 182 23.01 -3.52 -8.17
N CYS A 183 22.23 -2.46 -7.89
CA CYS A 183 22.51 -1.09 -8.29
C CYS A 183 22.70 -0.16 -7.08
N ASP A 184 23.15 1.06 -7.35
CA ASP A 184 23.44 2.06 -6.32
C ASP A 184 22.17 2.72 -5.77
N LEU A 185 22.33 3.44 -4.65
CA LEU A 185 21.29 4.16 -3.95
C LEU A 185 21.65 5.63 -3.81
N ALA A 186 20.74 6.53 -4.19
CA ALA A 186 20.79 7.94 -3.87
C ALA A 186 19.65 8.33 -2.91
N ILE A 187 19.80 9.47 -2.24
CA ILE A 187 18.83 9.98 -1.26
C ILE A 187 18.56 11.45 -1.56
N ILE A 188 17.30 11.86 -1.47
CA ILE A 188 16.93 13.27 -1.50
C ILE A 188 16.78 13.77 -0.07
N ASP A 189 17.65 14.66 0.35
CA ASP A 189 17.59 15.36 1.62
C ASP A 189 16.82 16.68 1.44
N LYS A 190 15.69 16.79 2.14
CA LYS A 190 14.83 17.98 2.10
C LYS A 190 15.21 18.89 3.25
N ARG A 191 15.71 20.07 2.92
CA ARG A 191 16.02 21.11 3.90
C ARG A 191 15.13 22.32 3.69
N ARG A 192 14.54 22.78 4.78
CA ARG A 192 13.95 24.11 4.88
C ARG A 192 14.92 24.98 5.64
N GLU A 193 15.57 25.92 4.99
CA GLU A 193 16.51 26.82 5.66
C GLU A 193 15.79 27.78 6.59
N ARG A 194 14.54 28.18 6.24
CA ARG A 194 13.68 29.05 7.09
C ARG A 194 12.19 28.74 6.86
N ALA A 195 11.38 29.01 7.87
CA ALA A 195 9.93 28.94 7.76
C ALA A 195 9.42 29.96 6.70
N GLY A 196 8.79 29.44 5.62
CA GLY A 196 8.28 30.29 4.52
C GLY A 196 9.13 30.33 3.26
N GLU A 197 10.33 29.73 3.25
CA GLU A 197 11.16 29.56 2.05
C GLU A 197 10.82 28.25 1.31
N SER A 198 11.09 28.23 -0.01
CA SER A 198 10.92 27.04 -0.83
C SER A 198 11.85 25.90 -0.32
N GLU A 199 11.33 24.69 -0.33
CA GLU A 199 12.09 23.48 0.02
C GLU A 199 13.27 23.30 -0.93
N VAL A 200 14.52 23.27 -0.40
CA VAL A 200 15.70 22.94 -1.18
C VAL A 200 15.86 21.41 -1.13
N MET A 201 15.94 20.81 -2.31
CA MET A 201 16.18 19.39 -2.48
C MET A 201 17.66 19.15 -2.75
N ASN A 202 18.37 18.56 -1.80
CA ASN A 202 19.77 18.17 -1.97
C ASN A 202 19.84 16.68 -2.35
N VAL A 203 20.46 16.38 -3.49
CA VAL A 203 20.67 15.00 -3.97
C VAL A 203 21.99 14.48 -3.44
N ILE A 204 21.95 13.39 -2.68
CA ILE A 204 23.12 12.69 -2.14
C ILE A 204 23.29 11.40 -2.95
N GLY A 205 24.34 11.35 -3.75
CA GLY A 205 24.66 10.24 -4.68
C GLY A 205 24.94 10.76 -6.08
N GLU A 206 25.62 9.94 -6.89
CA GLU A 206 26.05 10.27 -8.26
C GLU A 206 24.95 9.89 -9.26
N VAL A 207 24.08 10.85 -9.60
CA VAL A 207 22.90 10.62 -10.46
C VAL A 207 23.11 11.06 -11.91
N GLU A 208 24.21 11.77 -12.23
CA GLU A 208 24.50 12.28 -13.57
C GLU A 208 24.55 11.14 -14.59
N GLY A 209 23.82 11.28 -15.67
CA GLY A 209 23.75 10.32 -16.78
C GLY A 209 23.00 9.02 -16.47
N ARG A 210 22.45 8.83 -15.27
CA ARG A 210 21.80 7.60 -14.84
C ARG A 210 20.27 7.67 -14.97
N ASP A 211 19.65 6.50 -15.10
CA ASP A 211 18.19 6.36 -15.07
C ASP A 211 17.75 6.17 -13.62
N CYS A 212 17.11 7.19 -13.04
CA CYS A 212 16.74 7.23 -11.64
C CYS A 212 15.34 6.64 -11.41
N ILE A 213 15.20 5.79 -10.38
CA ILE A 213 13.93 5.21 -9.96
C ILE A 213 13.66 5.62 -8.50
N LEU A 214 12.74 6.53 -8.32
CA LEU A 214 12.22 6.94 -7.00
C LEU A 214 11.33 5.84 -6.42
N VAL A 215 11.51 5.50 -5.14
CA VAL A 215 10.74 4.45 -4.48
C VAL A 215 10.15 4.98 -3.17
N ASP A 216 8.82 4.83 -3.01
CA ASP A 216 8.12 5.21 -1.78
C ASP A 216 7.00 4.21 -1.43
N ASP A 217 6.40 4.34 -0.23
CA ASP A 217 5.22 3.56 0.15
C ASP A 217 3.92 4.20 -0.33
N ILE A 218 3.79 5.51 -0.23
CA ILE A 218 2.55 6.25 -0.48
C ILE A 218 2.79 7.44 -1.39
N VAL A 219 1.97 7.57 -2.43
CA VAL A 219 1.79 8.82 -3.15
C VAL A 219 0.38 9.37 -2.88
N ASP A 220 0.31 10.54 -2.23
CA ASP A 220 -0.95 11.22 -1.93
C ASP A 220 -1.17 12.39 -2.91
N SER A 221 -0.68 13.59 -2.62
CA SER A 221 -0.79 14.74 -3.53
C SER A 221 0.21 14.73 -4.70
N GLY A 222 1.22 13.87 -4.66
CA GLY A 222 2.28 13.74 -5.67
C GLY A 222 3.37 14.81 -5.60
N GLY A 223 3.20 15.87 -4.82
CA GLY A 223 4.13 17.01 -4.82
C GLY A 223 5.57 16.61 -4.47
N THR A 224 5.76 15.83 -3.44
CA THR A 224 7.08 15.36 -3.01
C THR A 224 7.83 14.61 -4.12
N LEU A 225 7.17 13.64 -4.77
CA LEU A 225 7.78 12.82 -5.81
C LEU A 225 8.03 13.60 -7.09
N CYS A 226 7.14 14.51 -7.45
CA CYS A 226 7.30 15.39 -8.60
C CYS A 226 8.52 16.32 -8.42
N ASN A 227 8.61 17.01 -7.28
CA ASN A 227 9.76 17.86 -6.97
C ASN A 227 11.07 17.06 -6.88
N ALA A 228 11.01 15.84 -6.36
CA ALA A 228 12.17 14.94 -6.31
C ALA A 228 12.64 14.55 -7.73
N ALA A 229 11.72 14.23 -8.64
CA ALA A 229 12.05 13.93 -10.02
C ALA A 229 12.68 15.13 -10.74
N GLU A 230 12.13 16.34 -10.55
CA GLU A 230 12.71 17.57 -11.08
C GLU A 230 14.12 17.84 -10.56
N ALA A 231 14.35 17.61 -9.26
CA ALA A 231 15.66 17.77 -8.63
C ALA A 231 16.68 16.79 -9.23
N LEU A 232 16.31 15.53 -9.46
CA LEU A 232 17.18 14.52 -10.09
C LEU A 232 17.57 14.93 -11.50
N LEU A 233 16.62 15.35 -12.32
CA LEU A 233 16.88 15.79 -13.69
C LEU A 233 17.75 17.06 -13.73
N SER A 234 17.52 18.00 -12.79
CA SER A 234 18.36 19.20 -12.65
C SER A 234 19.80 18.88 -12.22
N ASN A 235 20.02 17.73 -11.58
CA ASN A 235 21.34 17.21 -11.23
C ASN A 235 21.92 16.25 -12.28
N GLY A 236 21.40 16.28 -13.52
CA GLY A 236 21.95 15.57 -14.66
C GLY A 236 21.47 14.13 -14.81
N ALA A 237 20.48 13.66 -14.07
CA ALA A 237 19.87 12.35 -14.32
C ALA A 237 19.30 12.29 -15.74
N ARG A 238 19.42 11.13 -16.40
CA ARG A 238 18.91 10.91 -17.76
C ARG A 238 17.38 10.82 -17.78
N SER A 239 16.81 10.13 -16.81
CA SER A 239 15.37 9.99 -16.65
C SER A 239 15.01 9.85 -15.17
N ALA A 240 13.72 10.09 -14.84
CA ALA A 240 13.17 9.87 -13.52
C ALA A 240 11.84 9.11 -13.63
N SER A 241 11.80 7.90 -13.09
CA SER A 241 10.60 7.07 -12.94
C SER A 241 10.29 6.85 -11.46
N VAL A 242 9.07 6.44 -11.15
CA VAL A 242 8.59 6.33 -9.77
C VAL A 242 7.92 4.97 -9.56
N TYR A 243 8.20 4.31 -8.45
CA TYR A 243 7.53 3.10 -7.98
C TYR A 243 6.99 3.33 -6.57
N VAL A 244 5.69 3.20 -6.40
CA VAL A 244 5.00 3.45 -5.13
C VAL A 244 3.97 2.36 -4.86
N THR A 245 3.97 1.83 -3.65
CA THR A 245 3.04 0.76 -3.31
C THR A 245 1.59 1.28 -3.30
N HIS A 246 1.32 2.39 -2.61
CA HIS A 246 -0.03 2.87 -2.41
C HIS A 246 -0.31 4.17 -3.16
N GLY A 247 -1.04 4.05 -4.27
CA GLY A 247 -1.51 5.19 -5.04
C GLY A 247 -2.77 5.82 -4.45
N VAL A 248 -2.64 6.61 -3.39
CA VAL A 248 -3.78 7.35 -2.81
C VAL A 248 -4.28 8.40 -3.80
N LEU A 249 -3.37 9.11 -4.45
CA LEU A 249 -3.60 10.03 -5.57
C LEU A 249 -4.76 11.01 -5.35
N SER A 250 -4.79 11.65 -4.18
CA SER A 250 -5.86 12.56 -3.79
C SER A 250 -5.83 13.88 -4.54
N GLY A 251 -6.98 14.51 -4.64
CA GLY A 251 -7.12 15.84 -5.24
C GLY A 251 -6.62 15.92 -6.68
N GLY A 252 -5.74 16.89 -6.97
CA GLY A 252 -5.15 17.11 -8.30
C GLY A 252 -3.87 16.30 -8.58
N ALA A 253 -3.59 15.22 -7.85
CA ALA A 253 -2.32 14.47 -7.97
C ALA A 253 -2.06 13.93 -9.37
N VAL A 254 -3.06 13.34 -10.02
CA VAL A 254 -2.95 12.79 -11.39
C VAL A 254 -2.55 13.90 -12.38
N ALA A 255 -3.22 15.05 -12.33
CA ALA A 255 -2.91 16.16 -13.21
C ALA A 255 -1.50 16.72 -12.93
N ARG A 256 -1.08 16.78 -11.66
CA ARG A 256 0.27 17.22 -11.28
C ARG A 256 1.32 16.27 -11.85
N ILE A 257 1.15 14.97 -11.67
CA ILE A 257 2.07 13.95 -12.19
C ILE A 257 2.15 14.04 -13.73
N ALA A 258 1.01 14.21 -14.40
CA ALA A 258 0.98 14.37 -15.86
C ALA A 258 1.68 15.62 -16.36
N SER A 259 1.80 16.68 -15.53
CA SER A 259 2.48 17.93 -15.89
C SER A 259 3.98 17.98 -15.53
N THR A 260 4.52 16.92 -14.96
CA THR A 260 5.93 16.84 -14.55
C THR A 260 6.73 15.93 -15.46
N PRO A 261 8.06 16.03 -15.46
CA PRO A 261 8.95 15.20 -16.31
C PRO A 261 9.13 13.77 -15.78
N VAL A 262 8.21 13.25 -14.97
CA VAL A 262 8.20 11.84 -14.55
C VAL A 262 7.91 10.97 -15.77
N GLU A 263 8.86 10.11 -16.16
CA GLU A 263 8.73 9.22 -17.31
C GLU A 263 7.56 8.24 -17.11
N MET A 264 7.51 7.59 -15.96
CA MET A 264 6.46 6.66 -15.60
C MET A 264 6.33 6.55 -14.08
N MET A 265 5.11 6.61 -13.57
CA MET A 265 4.78 6.24 -12.20
C MET A 265 4.11 4.87 -12.18
N THR A 266 4.70 3.91 -11.49
CA THR A 266 4.15 2.58 -11.27
C THR A 266 3.60 2.52 -9.86
N ILE A 267 2.32 2.17 -9.73
CA ILE A 267 1.64 1.93 -8.45
C ILE A 267 1.15 0.49 -8.38
N THR A 268 0.76 0.01 -7.20
CA THR A 268 0.06 -1.27 -7.09
C THR A 268 -1.46 -1.06 -7.06
N ASP A 269 -2.19 -2.14 -7.26
CA ASP A 269 -3.65 -2.20 -7.12
C ASP A 269 -4.11 -2.37 -5.64
N SER A 270 -3.26 -2.03 -4.66
CA SER A 270 -3.63 -2.02 -3.23
C SER A 270 -4.78 -1.07 -2.90
N ILE A 271 -4.98 -0.04 -3.71
CA ILE A 271 -6.12 0.87 -3.71
C ILE A 271 -6.73 0.82 -5.10
N GLN A 272 -8.05 0.68 -5.20
CA GLN A 272 -8.73 0.70 -6.49
C GLN A 272 -8.51 2.03 -7.19
N THR A 273 -7.98 1.98 -8.42
CA THR A 273 -7.68 3.15 -9.23
C THR A 273 -8.94 3.82 -9.75
N THR A 274 -8.89 5.15 -9.86
CA THR A 274 -9.97 5.94 -10.47
C THR A 274 -9.84 5.98 -11.99
N ASP A 275 -10.92 6.36 -12.68
CA ASP A 275 -10.91 6.59 -14.14
C ASP A 275 -9.82 7.57 -14.58
N ALA A 276 -9.51 8.58 -13.74
CA ALA A 276 -8.46 9.55 -14.04
C ALA A 276 -7.08 8.89 -14.07
N VAL A 277 -6.80 7.97 -13.15
CA VAL A 277 -5.56 7.19 -13.11
C VAL A 277 -5.47 6.27 -14.33
N GLN A 278 -6.55 5.55 -14.64
CA GLN A 278 -6.59 4.63 -15.78
C GLN A 278 -6.39 5.31 -17.14
N LYS A 279 -6.76 6.59 -17.27
CA LYS A 279 -6.59 7.40 -18.48
C LYS A 279 -5.25 8.12 -18.54
N ALA A 280 -4.49 8.16 -17.46
CA ALA A 280 -3.18 8.82 -17.43
C ALA A 280 -2.14 8.03 -18.21
N SER A 281 -1.44 8.69 -19.13
CA SER A 281 -0.45 8.04 -20.01
C SER A 281 0.85 7.67 -19.30
N ASN A 282 1.15 8.34 -18.18
CA ASN A 282 2.39 8.15 -17.42
C ASN A 282 2.15 7.57 -16.01
N ILE A 283 0.97 6.98 -15.76
CA ILE A 283 0.70 6.21 -14.54
C ILE A 283 0.25 4.81 -14.98
N ARG A 284 0.83 3.78 -14.37
CA ARG A 284 0.44 2.39 -14.60
C ARG A 284 0.31 1.62 -13.30
N GLU A 285 -0.42 0.54 -13.35
CA GLU A 285 -0.68 -0.34 -12.22
C GLU A 285 0.01 -1.70 -12.40
N VAL A 286 0.50 -2.27 -11.29
CA VAL A 286 0.94 -3.66 -11.18
C VAL A 286 0.13 -4.36 -10.10
N THR A 287 -0.34 -5.56 -10.39
CA THR A 287 -1.19 -6.28 -9.43
C THR A 287 -0.40 -6.95 -8.32
N ILE A 288 -0.96 -6.89 -7.11
CA ILE A 288 -0.47 -7.62 -5.93
C ILE A 288 -1.28 -8.91 -5.68
N ALA A 289 -2.27 -9.21 -6.51
CA ALA A 289 -3.16 -10.35 -6.30
C ALA A 289 -2.41 -11.68 -6.13
N PRO A 290 -1.39 -12.04 -6.94
CA PRO A 290 -0.63 -13.28 -6.74
C PRO A 290 0.10 -13.33 -5.40
N LEU A 291 0.67 -12.20 -4.96
CA LEU A 291 1.39 -12.12 -3.68
C LEU A 291 0.45 -12.26 -2.48
N LEU A 292 -0.70 -11.57 -2.53
CA LEU A 292 -1.73 -11.70 -1.48
C LEU A 292 -2.30 -13.12 -1.43
N ALA A 293 -2.61 -13.70 -2.59
CA ALA A 293 -3.15 -15.06 -2.68
C ALA A 293 -2.18 -16.10 -2.07
N GLU A 294 -0.89 -16.00 -2.40
CA GLU A 294 0.12 -16.91 -1.84
C GLU A 294 0.28 -16.72 -0.33
N ALA A 295 0.28 -15.47 0.16
CA ALA A 295 0.32 -15.21 1.60
C ALA A 295 -0.93 -15.77 2.32
N MET A 296 -2.13 -15.58 1.75
CA MET A 296 -3.37 -16.13 2.30
C MET A 296 -3.36 -17.67 2.31
N ARG A 297 -2.84 -18.31 1.26
CA ARG A 297 -2.67 -19.77 1.20
C ARG A 297 -1.76 -20.24 2.33
N ARG A 298 -0.60 -19.60 2.51
CA ARG A 298 0.36 -19.95 3.57
C ARG A 298 -0.21 -19.75 4.97
N ILE A 299 -0.96 -18.67 5.21
CA ILE A 299 -1.65 -18.45 6.49
C ILE A 299 -2.68 -19.56 6.75
N ASN A 300 -3.45 -19.96 5.73
CA ASN A 300 -4.43 -21.04 5.84
C ASN A 300 -3.77 -22.39 6.14
N ASP A 301 -2.64 -22.67 5.48
CA ASP A 301 -1.90 -23.93 5.58
C ASP A 301 -0.88 -23.93 6.74
N GLU A 302 -0.86 -22.86 7.55
CA GLU A 302 0.04 -22.67 8.70
C GLU A 302 1.52 -22.73 8.32
N SER A 303 1.87 -22.31 7.10
CA SER A 303 3.23 -22.24 6.59
C SER A 303 3.82 -20.83 6.64
N SER A 304 5.17 -20.73 6.50
CA SER A 304 5.89 -19.47 6.66
C SER A 304 5.52 -18.43 5.57
N VAL A 305 5.08 -17.26 5.99
CA VAL A 305 4.86 -16.10 5.11
C VAL A 305 6.16 -15.34 4.86
N SER A 306 7.08 -15.28 5.84
CA SER A 306 8.34 -14.54 5.72
C SER A 306 9.24 -15.05 4.59
N SER A 307 9.20 -16.35 4.28
CA SER A 307 9.96 -16.94 3.16
C SER A 307 9.50 -16.47 1.76
N LEU A 308 8.46 -15.63 1.66
CA LEU A 308 8.11 -14.95 0.41
C LEU A 308 9.09 -13.83 0.03
N PHE A 309 9.96 -13.42 0.96
CA PHE A 309 10.84 -12.26 0.81
C PHE A 309 12.33 -12.62 0.89
N ASP A 310 12.65 -13.90 1.08
CA ASP A 310 14.01 -14.44 1.09
C ASP A 310 14.67 -14.44 -0.29
#